data_d6f3fb093bffacd9429c969b7eb6422c
#
_entry.id   d6f3fb093bffacd9429c969b7eb6422c
#
_cell.length_a   1.000
_cell.length_b   1.000
_cell.length_c   1.000
_cell.angle_alpha   90.00
_cell.angle_beta   90.00
_cell.angle_gamma   90.00
#
_symmetry.space_group_name_H-M   'P 1'
#
loop_
_entity.id
_entity.type
_entity.pdbx_description
1 polymer ?
#
loop_
_entity_poly.entity_id
_entity_poly.type
_entity_poly.pdbx_seq_one_letter_code
_entity_poly.pdbx_strand_id
1 'polypeptide(L)'
;MAQPLVPDTSVVIDGRVSARIKSGELQGRRIVVPEAVVAELEAQANHGREIGLKGLEELRKLSELAKAGKIELEYVGIRPNLDQIKLAGGGEIDAMIRDVALELGNI
;
A
#
# COMPACT_ATOMS: atom_id res chain seq x y z
N MET A 1 1.45 5.12 22.17
CA MET A 1 1.58 5.56 20.78
C MET A 1 0.82 4.63 19.86
N ALA A 2 0.18 5.15 18.86
CA ALA A 2 -0.54 4.34 17.90
C ALA A 2 0.46 3.56 17.03
N GLN A 3 0.13 2.29 16.77
CA GLN A 3 0.94 1.47 15.89
C GLN A 3 0.84 1.97 14.45
N PRO A 4 1.89 1.78 13.64
CA PRO A 4 1.80 2.11 12.22
C PRO A 4 0.72 1.26 11.53
N LEU A 5 0.10 1.83 10.51
CA LEU A 5 -0.92 1.15 9.71
C LEU A 5 -0.27 0.59 8.45
N VAL A 6 -0.52 -0.68 8.16
CA VAL A 6 0.05 -1.35 7.00
C VAL A 6 -1.11 -1.84 6.12
N PRO A 7 -1.48 -1.05 5.09
CA PRO A 7 -2.58 -1.47 4.20
C PRO A 7 -2.14 -2.58 3.26
N ASP A 8 -3.01 -3.55 3.02
CA ASP A 8 -2.78 -4.53 1.98
C ASP A 8 -3.30 -3.99 0.64
N THR A 9 -3.07 -4.77 -0.42
CA THR A 9 -3.42 -4.35 -1.77
C THR A 9 -4.90 -4.01 -1.92
N SER A 10 -5.79 -4.83 -1.36
CA SER A 10 -7.24 -4.62 -1.50
C SER A 10 -7.70 -3.34 -0.79
N VAL A 11 -7.13 -3.04 0.36
CA VAL A 11 -7.44 -1.82 1.11
C VAL A 11 -7.02 -0.58 0.32
N VAL A 12 -5.85 -0.64 -0.32
CA VAL A 12 -5.36 0.45 -1.16
C VAL A 12 -6.28 0.66 -2.36
N ILE A 13 -6.65 -0.43 -3.05
CA ILE A 13 -7.54 -0.37 -4.22
C ILE A 13 -8.90 0.24 -3.86
N ASP A 14 -9.44 -0.08 -2.69
CA ASP A 14 -10.72 0.44 -2.24
C ASP A 14 -10.71 1.94 -1.94
N GLY A 15 -9.54 2.55 -1.79
CA GLY A 15 -9.43 3.97 -1.50
C GLY A 15 -9.84 4.36 -0.09
N ARG A 16 -9.92 3.40 0.81
CA ARG A 16 -10.41 3.64 2.18
C ARG A 16 -9.44 4.44 3.04
N VAL A 17 -8.15 4.29 2.79
CA VAL A 17 -7.13 4.92 3.64
C VAL A 17 -7.19 6.43 3.47
N SER A 18 -7.17 6.92 2.22
CA SER A 18 -7.25 8.36 1.97
C SER A 18 -8.56 8.95 2.48
N ALA A 19 -9.67 8.23 2.32
CA ALA A 19 -10.98 8.67 2.80
C ALA A 19 -10.99 8.84 4.32
N ARG A 20 -10.41 7.91 5.05
CA ARG A 20 -10.33 7.97 6.52
C ARG A 20 -9.39 9.09 7.01
N ILE A 21 -8.33 9.35 6.26
CA ILE A 21 -7.44 10.45 6.59
C ILE A 21 -8.18 11.78 6.41
N LYS A 22 -8.90 11.94 5.32
CA LYS A 22 -9.67 13.15 5.04
C LYS A 22 -10.78 13.39 6.06
N SER A 23 -11.37 12.32 6.61
CA SER A 23 -12.38 12.43 7.65
C SER A 23 -11.79 12.78 9.03
N GLY A 24 -10.47 12.76 9.16
CA GLY A 24 -9.78 13.01 10.42
C GLY A 24 -9.52 11.78 11.27
N GLU A 25 -10.07 10.62 10.88
CA GLU A 25 -9.95 9.38 11.66
C GLU A 25 -8.50 8.88 11.78
N LEU A 26 -7.72 9.01 10.70
CA LEU A 26 -6.33 8.55 10.67
C LEU A 26 -5.33 9.70 10.62
N GLN A 27 -5.76 10.90 10.91
CA GLN A 27 -4.87 12.06 10.84
C GLN A 27 -3.71 11.93 11.85
N GLY A 28 -2.50 12.23 11.38
CA GLY A 28 -1.30 12.14 12.21
C GLY A 28 -0.73 10.73 12.34
N ARG A 29 -1.36 9.73 11.72
CA ARG A 29 -0.91 8.34 11.80
C ARG A 29 0.24 8.07 10.83
N ARG A 30 1.06 7.11 11.18
CA ARG A 30 2.13 6.61 10.32
C ARG A 30 1.57 5.50 9.45
N ILE A 31 1.65 5.69 8.14
CA ILE A 31 1.19 4.71 7.15
C ILE A 31 2.44 4.08 6.51
N VAL A 32 2.54 2.77 6.60
CA VAL A 32 3.69 2.03 6.05
C VAL A 32 3.18 1.13 4.94
N VAL A 33 3.63 1.38 3.72
CA VAL A 33 3.20 0.63 2.54
C VAL A 33 4.31 -0.36 2.16
N PRO A 34 4.02 -1.66 2.14
CA PRO A 34 5.00 -2.63 1.64
C PRO A 34 5.33 -2.38 0.18
N GLU A 35 6.60 -2.43 -0.17
CA GLU A 35 7.03 -2.30 -1.58
C GLU A 35 6.38 -3.36 -2.46
N ALA A 36 6.06 -4.53 -1.91
CA ALA A 36 5.35 -5.58 -2.64
C ALA A 36 3.96 -5.13 -3.11
N VAL A 37 3.27 -4.28 -2.32
CA VAL A 37 1.98 -3.72 -2.73
C VAL A 37 2.15 -2.83 -3.95
N VAL A 38 3.16 -1.96 -3.94
CA VAL A 38 3.44 -1.05 -5.06
C VAL A 38 3.74 -1.86 -6.32
N ALA A 39 4.60 -2.89 -6.20
CA ALA A 39 4.98 -3.72 -7.33
C ALA A 39 3.77 -4.46 -7.92
N GLU A 40 2.89 -4.99 -7.07
CA GLU A 40 1.68 -5.67 -7.52
C GLU A 40 0.75 -4.73 -8.27
N LEU A 41 0.55 -3.52 -7.75
CA LEU A 41 -0.31 -2.53 -8.41
C LEU A 41 0.27 -2.09 -9.75
N GLU A 42 1.58 -1.87 -9.82
CA GLU A 42 2.24 -1.52 -11.07
C GLU A 42 2.12 -2.64 -12.10
N ALA A 43 2.27 -3.90 -11.68
CA ALA A 43 2.13 -5.04 -12.59
C ALA A 43 0.72 -5.10 -13.16
N GLN A 44 -0.31 -4.90 -12.34
CA GLN A 44 -1.69 -4.91 -12.79
C GLN A 44 -1.99 -3.74 -13.73
N ALA A 45 -1.47 -2.55 -13.41
CA ALA A 45 -1.63 -1.39 -14.29
C ALA A 45 -0.95 -1.61 -15.64
N ASN A 46 0.23 -2.24 -15.65
CA ASN A 46 0.94 -2.56 -16.89
C ASN A 46 0.21 -3.58 -17.76
N HIS A 47 -0.65 -4.40 -17.15
CA HIS A 47 -1.54 -5.31 -17.88
C HIS A 47 -2.87 -4.67 -18.26
N GLY A 48 -2.98 -3.34 -18.12
CA GLY A 48 -4.18 -2.59 -18.47
C GLY A 48 -5.35 -2.80 -17.52
N ARG A 49 -5.10 -3.30 -16.32
CA ARG A 49 -6.17 -3.53 -15.35
C ARG A 49 -6.47 -2.26 -14.57
N GLU A 50 -7.73 -1.89 -14.57
CA GLU A 50 -8.21 -0.68 -13.91
C GLU A 50 -7.94 -0.68 -12.40
N ILE A 51 -8.00 -1.84 -11.75
CA ILE A 51 -7.73 -1.95 -10.31
C ILE A 51 -6.31 -1.54 -9.96
N GLY A 52 -5.34 -1.84 -10.83
CA GLY A 52 -3.96 -1.40 -10.64
C GLY A 52 -3.85 0.12 -10.68
N LEU A 53 -4.53 0.74 -11.65
CA LEU A 53 -4.56 2.20 -11.78
C LEU A 53 -5.23 2.86 -10.57
N LYS A 54 -6.31 2.28 -10.07
CA LYS A 54 -7.00 2.76 -8.87
C LYS A 54 -6.09 2.73 -7.64
N GLY A 55 -5.37 1.62 -7.46
CA GLY A 55 -4.45 1.48 -6.35
C GLY A 55 -3.30 2.47 -6.40
N LEU A 56 -2.71 2.68 -7.59
CA LEU A 56 -1.64 3.67 -7.76
C LEU A 56 -2.15 5.09 -7.51
N GLU A 57 -3.38 5.39 -7.92
CA GLU A 57 -4.01 6.68 -7.63
C GLU A 57 -4.19 6.89 -6.13
N GLU A 58 -4.58 5.87 -5.41
CA GLU A 58 -4.69 5.94 -3.95
C GLU A 58 -3.33 6.22 -3.30
N LEU A 59 -2.27 5.56 -3.76
CA LEU A 59 -0.92 5.84 -3.27
C LEU A 59 -0.49 7.28 -3.55
N ARG A 60 -0.88 7.82 -4.71
CA ARG A 60 -0.61 9.21 -5.05
C ARG A 60 -1.32 10.17 -4.06
N LYS A 61 -2.58 9.86 -3.74
CA LYS A 61 -3.34 10.64 -2.76
C LYS A 61 -2.69 10.61 -1.38
N LEU A 62 -2.22 9.43 -0.96
CA LEU A 62 -1.51 9.30 0.31
C LEU A 62 -0.24 10.14 0.33
N SER A 63 0.50 10.15 -0.78
CA SER A 63 1.71 10.97 -0.90
C SER A 63 1.41 12.46 -0.77
N GLU A 64 0.33 12.92 -1.39
CA GLU A 64 -0.08 14.33 -1.28
C GLU A 64 -0.51 14.68 0.15
N LEU A 65 -1.22 13.77 0.82
CA LEU A 65 -1.62 13.97 2.21
C LEU A 65 -0.40 14.02 3.14
N ALA A 66 0.61 13.21 2.86
CA ALA A 66 1.86 13.24 3.62
C ALA A 66 2.60 14.56 3.43
N LYS A 67 2.65 15.07 2.20
CA LYS A 67 3.25 16.38 1.91
C LYS A 67 2.53 17.52 2.61
N ALA A 68 1.22 17.36 2.79
CA ALA A 68 0.41 18.36 3.52
C ALA A 68 0.52 18.23 5.04
N GLY A 69 1.30 17.27 5.54
CA GLY A 69 1.48 17.06 6.98
C GLY A 69 0.35 16.34 7.67
N LYS A 70 -0.56 15.73 6.93
CA LYS A 70 -1.72 15.02 7.50
C LYS A 70 -1.36 13.64 8.05
N ILE A 71 -0.35 13.00 7.47
CA ILE A 71 0.13 11.67 7.87
C ILE A 71 1.64 11.59 7.65
N GLU A 72 2.24 10.54 8.18
CA GLU A 72 3.58 10.13 7.83
C GLU A 72 3.47 8.93 6.90
N LEU A 73 4.17 8.94 5.78
CA LEU A 73 4.12 7.86 4.79
C LEU A 73 5.51 7.33 4.53
N GLU A 74 5.68 6.02 4.60
CA GLU A 74 6.93 5.39 4.20
C GLU A 74 6.68 4.07 3.49
N TYR A 75 7.65 3.67 2.68
CA TYR A 75 7.63 2.42 1.93
C TYR A 75 8.70 1.51 2.48
N VAL A 76 8.38 0.25 2.72
CA VAL A 76 9.31 -0.69 3.36
C VAL A 76 9.31 -2.03 2.65
N GLY A 77 10.40 -2.77 2.85
CA GLY A 77 10.56 -4.11 2.34
C GLY A 77 11.30 -4.14 1.02
N ILE A 78 11.44 -5.36 0.49
CA ILE A 78 12.12 -5.59 -0.78
C ILE A 78 11.07 -5.58 -1.88
N ARG A 79 11.32 -4.81 -2.93
CA ARG A 79 10.42 -4.76 -4.07
C ARG A 79 10.65 -5.98 -4.97
N PRO A 80 9.65 -6.88 -5.15
CA PRO A 80 9.82 -8.00 -6.06
C PRO A 80 9.93 -7.52 -7.51
N ASN A 81 10.73 -8.23 -8.31
CA ASN A 81 10.81 -7.94 -9.73
C ASN A 81 9.64 -8.57 -10.48
N LEU A 82 9.49 -8.23 -11.76
CA LEU A 82 8.38 -8.75 -12.58
C LEU A 82 8.40 -10.28 -12.70
N ASP A 83 9.57 -10.88 -12.76
CA ASP A 83 9.68 -12.33 -12.86
C ASP A 83 9.21 -13.00 -11.59
N GLN A 84 9.56 -12.44 -10.43
CA GLN A 84 9.07 -12.95 -9.15
C GLN A 84 7.55 -12.86 -9.04
N ILE A 85 6.97 -11.77 -9.50
CA ILE A 85 5.52 -11.58 -9.49
C ILE A 85 4.84 -12.62 -10.39
N LYS A 86 5.36 -12.82 -11.60
CA LYS A 86 4.80 -13.78 -12.57
C LYS A 86 4.91 -15.21 -12.08
N LEU A 87 6.07 -15.60 -11.56
CA LEU A 87 6.33 -16.97 -11.12
C LEU A 87 5.57 -17.31 -9.85
N ALA A 88 5.43 -16.35 -8.95
CA ALA A 88 4.76 -16.56 -7.68
C ALA A 88 3.24 -16.68 -7.81
N GLY A 89 2.68 -16.19 -8.92
CA GLY A 89 1.23 -16.20 -9.11
C GLY A 89 0.46 -15.41 -8.06
N GLY A 90 1.14 -14.55 -7.32
CA GLY A 90 0.54 -13.72 -6.28
C GLY A 90 0.70 -14.26 -4.85
N GLY A 91 0.88 -15.57 -4.69
CA GLY A 91 0.95 -16.16 -3.35
C GLY A 91 2.14 -15.71 -2.52
N GLU A 92 3.32 -15.65 -3.13
CA GLU A 92 4.52 -15.16 -2.45
C GLU A 92 4.45 -13.66 -2.18
N ILE A 93 3.81 -12.90 -3.07
CA ILE A 93 3.62 -11.47 -2.87
C ILE A 93 2.72 -11.23 -1.67
N ASP A 94 1.63 -11.97 -1.55
CA ASP A 94 0.75 -11.88 -0.38
C ASP A 94 1.48 -12.21 0.91
N ALA A 95 2.37 -13.22 0.88
CA ALA A 95 3.18 -13.57 2.03
C ALA A 95 4.13 -12.45 2.42
N MET A 96 4.77 -11.79 1.45
CA MET A 96 5.67 -10.65 1.69
C MET A 96 4.91 -9.50 2.35
N ILE A 97 3.72 -9.20 1.86
CA ILE A 97 2.87 -8.16 2.43
C ILE A 97 2.48 -8.51 3.87
N ARG A 98 2.09 -9.76 4.08
CA ARG A 98 1.69 -10.25 5.40
C ARG A 98 2.85 -10.19 6.40
N ASP A 99 4.06 -10.54 5.97
CA ASP A 99 5.23 -10.50 6.83
C ASP A 99 5.53 -9.08 7.31
N VAL A 100 5.44 -8.10 6.42
CA VAL A 100 5.61 -6.69 6.79
C VAL A 100 4.52 -6.28 7.78
N ALA A 101 3.28 -6.68 7.53
CA ALA A 101 2.16 -6.34 8.40
C ALA A 101 2.31 -6.97 9.79
N LEU A 102 2.82 -8.21 9.89
CA LEU A 102 3.06 -8.86 11.16
C LEU A 102 4.16 -8.17 11.97
N GLU A 103 5.19 -7.65 11.30
CA GLU A 103 6.26 -6.92 11.97
C GLU A 103 5.82 -5.56 12.50
N LEU A 104 5.03 -4.83 11.70
CA LEU A 104 4.72 -3.42 11.97
C LEU A 104 3.30 -3.19 12.48
N GLY A 105 2.47 -4.22 12.46
CA GLY A 105 1.05 -4.09 12.72
C GLY A 105 0.28 -3.81 11.44
N ASN A 106 -0.97 -4.24 11.38
CA ASN A 106 -1.78 -4.06 10.17
C ASN A 106 -3.09 -3.35 10.49
N ILE A 107 -3.75 -2.97 9.42
CA ILE A 107 -5.08 -2.36 9.50
C ILE A 107 -6.14 -3.45 9.52
#